data_f72103fa5bb6d3fd9cb0ec74063c2d6f
#
_entry.id   f72103fa5bb6d3fd9cb0ec74063c2d6f
#
_cell.length_a   1.000
_cell.length_b   1.000
_cell.length_c   1.000
_cell.angle_alpha   90.00
_cell.angle_beta   90.00
_cell.angle_gamma   90.00
#
_symmetry.space_group_name_H-M   'P 1'
#
loop_
_entity.id
_entity.type
_entity.pdbx_description
1 polymer ?
#
loop_
_entity_poly.entity_id
_entity_poly.type
_entity_poly.pdbx_seq_one_letter_code
_entity_poly.pdbx_strand_id
1 'polypeptide(L)'
;MKILLVLNKTYRDILDGGWWYLYLPLKELGHEVYLYDTVDPLEKDFKKVVEGFKPELIFCVLTGDKLIGPYEPWEYLKAETNSGRTKTFNWFCDDTWRYNAFSRHACHFFNVCSTPEPEYVHRYISEGYSNIIVGAWH
;
A
#
# COMPACT_ATOMS: atom_id res chain seq x y z
N MET A 1 8.05 11.14 -11.20
CA MET A 1 8.23 10.57 -9.84
C MET A 1 8.54 9.08 -9.95
N LYS A 2 9.45 8.58 -9.11
CA LYS A 2 9.70 7.13 -8.97
C LYS A 2 8.77 6.54 -7.92
N ILE A 3 7.89 5.65 -8.33
CA ILE A 3 6.87 5.03 -7.46
C ILE A 3 7.12 3.53 -7.36
N LEU A 4 7.35 3.03 -6.15
CA LEU A 4 7.31 1.62 -5.87
C LEU A 4 5.88 1.26 -5.48
N LEU A 5 5.17 0.60 -6.40
CA LEU A 5 3.79 0.17 -6.20
C LEU A 5 3.78 -1.25 -5.63
N VAL A 6 3.21 -1.41 -4.44
CA VAL A 6 3.21 -2.67 -3.68
C VAL A 6 1.77 -3.18 -3.55
N LEU A 7 1.43 -4.19 -4.31
CA LEU A 7 0.08 -4.78 -4.33
C LEU A 7 0.11 -6.20 -4.89
N ASN A 8 -0.98 -6.93 -4.75
CA ASN A 8 -1.18 -8.19 -5.44
C ASN A 8 -1.52 -7.92 -6.92
N LYS A 9 -0.67 -8.41 -7.83
CA LYS A 9 -0.90 -8.29 -9.28
C LYS A 9 -2.10 -9.12 -9.74
N THR A 10 -2.28 -10.28 -9.11
CA THR A 10 -3.36 -11.20 -9.43
C THR A 10 -4.12 -11.61 -8.19
N TYR A 11 -5.41 -11.91 -8.38
CA TYR A 11 -6.25 -12.58 -7.41
C TYR A 11 -6.95 -13.76 -8.09
N ARG A 12 -6.75 -14.97 -7.58
CA ARG A 12 -7.26 -16.23 -8.19
C ARG A 12 -6.92 -16.35 -9.68
N ASP A 13 -5.64 -16.09 -10.02
CA ASP A 13 -5.09 -16.13 -11.37
C ASP A 13 -5.67 -15.11 -12.38
N ILE A 14 -6.45 -14.13 -11.88
CA ILE A 14 -6.97 -13.02 -12.69
C ILE A 14 -6.24 -11.75 -12.29
N LEU A 15 -5.91 -10.89 -13.28
CA LEU A 15 -5.32 -9.58 -13.01
C LEU A 15 -6.24 -8.77 -12.11
N ASP A 16 -5.69 -8.32 -10.99
CA ASP A 16 -6.39 -7.52 -9.98
C ASP A 16 -6.68 -6.09 -10.48
N GLY A 17 -7.66 -5.45 -9.86
CA GLY A 17 -8.02 -4.06 -10.13
C GLY A 17 -6.84 -3.08 -9.99
N GLY A 18 -5.92 -3.34 -9.06
CA GLY A 18 -4.72 -2.54 -8.87
C GLY A 18 -3.82 -2.44 -10.10
N TRP A 19 -3.81 -3.49 -10.95
CA TRP A 19 -3.12 -3.43 -12.24
C TRP A 19 -3.76 -2.41 -13.18
N TRP A 20 -5.08 -2.43 -13.30
CA TRP A 20 -5.84 -1.61 -14.24
C TRP A 20 -6.02 -0.17 -13.76
N TYR A 21 -6.28 0.02 -12.46
CA TYR A 21 -6.65 1.32 -11.89
C TYR A 21 -5.49 2.09 -11.28
N LEU A 22 -4.34 1.43 -11.02
CA LEU A 22 -3.16 2.09 -10.45
C LEU A 22 -1.93 1.94 -11.36
N TYR A 23 -1.48 0.71 -11.61
CA TYR A 23 -0.21 0.49 -12.31
C TYR A 23 -0.18 1.12 -13.71
N LEU A 24 -1.17 0.80 -14.55
CA LEU A 24 -1.23 1.35 -15.91
C LEU A 24 -1.42 2.86 -15.92
N PRO A 25 -2.40 3.44 -15.21
CA PRO A 25 -2.59 4.89 -15.19
C PRO A 25 -1.39 5.67 -14.65
N LEU A 26 -0.70 5.19 -13.62
CA LEU A 26 0.51 5.84 -13.11
C LEU A 26 1.62 5.88 -14.18
N LYS A 27 1.77 4.82 -14.97
CA LYS A 27 2.72 4.82 -16.08
C LYS A 27 2.29 5.76 -17.22
N GLU A 28 1.01 5.80 -17.56
CA GLU A 28 0.46 6.71 -18.58
C GLU A 28 0.63 8.18 -18.19
N LEU A 29 0.56 8.48 -16.88
CA LEU A 29 0.86 9.81 -16.34
C LEU A 29 2.35 10.16 -16.33
N GLY A 30 3.22 9.28 -16.85
CA GLY A 30 4.65 9.53 -16.99
C GLY A 30 5.47 9.25 -15.74
N HIS A 31 4.93 8.51 -14.76
CA HIS A 31 5.72 8.07 -13.62
C HIS A 31 6.59 6.86 -13.96
N GLU A 32 7.77 6.78 -13.35
CA GLU A 32 8.59 5.57 -13.35
C GLU A 32 8.05 4.64 -12.25
N VAL A 33 7.37 3.56 -12.65
CA VAL A 33 6.69 2.66 -11.70
C VAL A 33 7.36 1.30 -11.69
N TYR A 34 7.82 0.87 -10.52
CA TYR A 34 8.21 -0.50 -10.25
C TYR A 34 7.09 -1.20 -9.50
N LEU A 35 6.60 -2.32 -10.03
CA LEU A 35 5.59 -3.14 -9.37
C LEU A 35 6.27 -4.22 -8.52
N TYR A 36 6.07 -4.17 -7.20
CA TYR A 36 6.36 -5.26 -6.30
C TYR A 36 5.07 -6.08 -6.10
N ASP A 37 5.03 -7.23 -6.75
CA ASP A 37 3.90 -8.16 -6.66
C ASP A 37 3.93 -8.92 -5.34
N THR A 38 2.94 -8.72 -4.47
CA THR A 38 2.89 -9.39 -3.17
C THR A 38 2.51 -10.88 -3.25
N VAL A 39 2.13 -11.36 -4.44
CA VAL A 39 1.85 -12.78 -4.70
C VAL A 39 3.10 -13.52 -5.13
N ASP A 40 3.81 -12.99 -6.11
CA ASP A 40 5.06 -13.58 -6.62
C ASP A 40 6.02 -12.50 -7.13
N PRO A 41 6.74 -11.82 -6.25
CA PRO A 41 7.68 -10.79 -6.65
C PRO A 41 8.90 -11.40 -7.35
N LEU A 42 9.39 -10.71 -8.39
CA LEU A 42 10.61 -11.09 -9.10
C LEU A 42 11.84 -11.10 -8.17
N GLU A 43 11.96 -10.07 -7.32
CA GLU A 43 12.94 -10.01 -6.24
C GLU A 43 12.18 -10.08 -4.90
N LYS A 44 12.38 -11.16 -4.17
CA LYS A 44 11.70 -11.42 -2.89
C LYS A 44 12.30 -10.64 -1.72
N ASP A 45 13.51 -10.11 -1.89
CA ASP A 45 14.12 -9.20 -0.93
C ASP A 45 13.68 -7.77 -1.20
N PHE A 46 12.63 -7.34 -0.51
CA PHE A 46 12.06 -5.99 -0.66
C PHE A 46 13.10 -4.88 -0.40
N LYS A 47 14.04 -5.10 0.52
CA LYS A 47 15.10 -4.14 0.81
C LYS A 47 15.96 -3.88 -0.42
N LYS A 48 16.34 -4.94 -1.16
CA LYS A 48 17.10 -4.79 -2.40
C LYS A 48 16.33 -4.02 -3.45
N VAL A 49 15.01 -4.23 -3.54
CA VAL A 49 14.16 -3.47 -4.46
C VAL A 49 14.18 -1.99 -4.12
N VAL A 50 13.99 -1.63 -2.85
CA VAL A 50 14.02 -0.23 -2.41
C VAL A 50 15.39 0.40 -2.64
N GLU A 51 16.47 -0.29 -2.28
CA GLU A 51 17.85 0.21 -2.45
C GLU A 51 18.25 0.38 -3.93
N GLY A 52 17.82 -0.53 -4.80
CA GLY A 52 18.11 -0.49 -6.23
C GLY A 52 17.25 0.52 -6.99
N PHE A 53 15.96 0.54 -6.74
CA PHE A 53 15.02 1.41 -7.44
C PHE A 53 15.03 2.85 -6.89
N LYS A 54 15.26 3.03 -5.58
CA LYS A 54 15.29 4.32 -4.87
C LYS A 54 13.99 5.12 -5.10
N PRO A 55 12.84 4.60 -4.66
CA PRO A 55 11.56 5.26 -4.87
C PRO A 55 11.46 6.57 -4.09
N GLU A 56 10.72 7.54 -4.64
CA GLU A 56 10.30 8.75 -3.94
C GLU A 56 9.03 8.50 -3.12
N LEU A 57 8.21 7.53 -3.58
CA LEU A 57 6.99 7.08 -2.92
C LEU A 57 6.90 5.56 -2.95
N ILE A 58 6.58 4.96 -1.81
CA ILE A 58 6.11 3.58 -1.73
C ILE A 58 4.59 3.64 -1.56
N PHE A 59 3.87 3.24 -2.62
CA PHE A 59 2.42 3.22 -2.65
C PHE A 59 1.93 1.78 -2.50
N CYS A 60 1.19 1.53 -1.45
CA CYS A 60 0.73 0.19 -1.08
C CYS A 60 -0.79 0.06 -1.19
N VAL A 61 -1.22 -1.12 -1.61
CA VAL A 61 -2.59 -1.63 -1.45
C VAL A 61 -2.45 -3.03 -0.86
N LEU A 62 -2.49 -3.12 0.46
CA LEU A 62 -2.18 -4.36 1.17
C LEU A 62 -3.41 -4.96 1.83
N THR A 63 -3.42 -6.27 1.91
CA THR A 63 -4.55 -7.04 2.43
C THR A 63 -4.37 -7.47 3.88
N GLY A 64 -3.13 -7.63 4.34
CA GLY A 64 -2.81 -8.25 5.62
C GLY A 64 -3.10 -9.77 5.67
N ASP A 65 -3.47 -10.37 4.54
CA ASP A 65 -3.80 -11.78 4.42
C ASP A 65 -2.69 -12.53 3.68
N LYS A 66 -2.00 -13.42 4.38
CA LYS A 66 -0.91 -14.22 3.81
C LYS A 66 -1.36 -15.20 2.71
N LEU A 67 -2.64 -15.52 2.63
CA LEU A 67 -3.18 -16.36 1.55
C LEU A 67 -3.35 -15.55 0.26
N ILE A 68 -3.50 -14.23 0.36
CA ILE A 68 -3.67 -13.32 -0.77
C ILE A 68 -2.32 -12.67 -1.15
N GLY A 69 -1.60 -12.15 -0.15
CA GLY A 69 -0.32 -11.47 -0.32
C GLY A 69 0.78 -12.07 0.56
N PRO A 70 1.31 -13.27 0.23
CA PRO A 70 2.29 -13.95 1.08
C PRO A 70 3.60 -13.19 1.25
N TYR A 71 3.91 -12.27 0.34
CA TYR A 71 5.13 -11.47 0.33
C TYR A 71 4.90 -9.99 0.67
N GLU A 72 3.83 -9.65 1.42
CA GLU A 72 3.62 -8.29 1.93
C GLU A 72 4.75 -7.89 2.88
N PRO A 73 5.51 -6.79 2.62
CA PRO A 73 6.78 -6.51 3.30
C PRO A 73 6.61 -5.62 4.55
N TRP A 74 5.76 -6.00 5.50
CA TRP A 74 5.33 -5.19 6.64
C TRP A 74 6.48 -4.60 7.48
N GLU A 75 7.46 -5.41 7.86
CA GLU A 75 8.58 -4.95 8.70
C GLU A 75 9.47 -3.92 7.97
N TYR A 76 9.64 -4.08 6.66
CA TYR A 76 10.39 -3.12 5.85
C TYR A 76 9.64 -1.82 5.67
N LEU A 77 8.30 -1.87 5.47
CA LEU A 77 7.46 -0.67 5.37
C LEU A 77 7.51 0.14 6.66
N LYS A 78 7.41 -0.53 7.81
CA LYS A 78 7.57 0.12 9.11
C LYS A 78 8.96 0.76 9.26
N ALA A 79 10.01 0.07 8.86
CA ALA A 79 11.37 0.59 8.92
C ALA A 79 11.56 1.80 7.99
N GLU A 80 11.03 1.78 6.75
CA GLU A 80 11.08 2.92 5.83
C GLU A 80 10.30 4.11 6.36
N THR A 81 9.10 3.90 6.86
CA THR A 81 8.27 4.96 7.48
C THR A 81 9.01 5.61 8.65
N ASN A 82 9.59 4.81 9.53
CA ASN A 82 10.33 5.32 10.70
C ASN A 82 11.63 6.04 10.31
N SER A 83 12.30 5.59 9.25
CA SER A 83 13.53 6.22 8.76
C SER A 83 13.29 7.58 8.12
N GLY A 84 12.11 7.81 7.59
CA GLY A 84 11.74 9.01 6.84
C GLY A 84 12.44 9.17 5.48
N ARG A 85 13.18 8.15 5.01
CA ARG A 85 13.89 8.20 3.71
C ARG A 85 12.95 8.27 2.54
N THR A 86 11.93 7.41 2.56
CA THR A 86 10.91 7.31 1.51
C THR A 86 9.54 7.53 2.13
N LYS A 87 8.70 8.29 1.46
CA LYS A 87 7.31 8.46 1.88
C LYS A 87 6.54 7.18 1.60
N THR A 88 5.72 6.77 2.56
CA THR A 88 4.90 5.56 2.48
C THR A 88 3.42 5.92 2.56
N PHE A 89 2.64 5.34 1.67
CA PHE A 89 1.19 5.53 1.60
C PHE A 89 0.52 4.17 1.46
N ASN A 90 -0.59 3.95 2.16
CA ASN A 90 -1.42 2.78 1.93
C ASN A 90 -2.87 3.15 1.64
N TRP A 91 -3.44 2.52 0.62
CA TRP A 91 -4.84 2.64 0.28
C TRP A 91 -5.62 1.49 0.89
N PHE A 92 -6.45 1.80 1.89
CA PHE A 92 -7.42 0.83 2.41
C PHE A 92 -8.66 0.80 1.52
N CYS A 93 -9.15 -0.40 1.22
CA CYS A 93 -10.24 -0.60 0.25
C CYS A 93 -11.59 -0.87 0.91
N ASP A 94 -11.60 -1.40 2.14
CA ASP A 94 -12.79 -2.02 2.74
C ASP A 94 -12.88 -1.78 4.25
N ASP A 95 -12.88 -0.55 4.71
CA ASP A 95 -12.91 -0.24 6.14
C ASP A 95 -14.24 -0.61 6.81
N THR A 96 -15.33 -0.69 6.05
CA THR A 96 -16.64 -1.11 6.58
C THR A 96 -16.58 -2.39 7.38
N TRP A 97 -15.78 -3.37 6.95
CA TRP A 97 -15.65 -4.66 7.64
C TRP A 97 -14.24 -5.01 8.09
N ARG A 98 -13.22 -4.31 7.57
CA ARG A 98 -11.81 -4.59 7.88
C ARG A 98 -11.20 -3.68 8.93
N TYR A 99 -11.82 -2.56 9.24
CA TYR A 99 -11.26 -1.56 10.14
C TYR A 99 -10.80 -2.16 11.47
N ASN A 100 -11.71 -2.84 12.18
CA ASN A 100 -11.42 -3.37 13.51
C ASN A 100 -10.34 -4.46 13.52
N ALA A 101 -10.32 -5.31 12.50
CA ALA A 101 -9.40 -6.45 12.43
C ALA A 101 -8.06 -6.12 11.78
N PHE A 102 -7.99 -5.09 10.94
CA PHE A 102 -6.83 -4.82 10.11
C PHE A 102 -6.43 -3.35 10.05
N SER A 103 -7.25 -2.48 9.44
CA SER A 103 -6.80 -1.15 9.02
C SER A 103 -6.39 -0.25 10.18
N ARG A 104 -7.08 -0.29 11.32
CA ARG A 104 -6.73 0.45 12.54
C ARG A 104 -5.34 0.11 13.10
N HIS A 105 -4.85 -1.10 12.84
CA HIS A 105 -3.52 -1.54 13.27
C HIS A 105 -2.47 -1.27 12.19
N ALA A 106 -2.84 -1.53 10.94
CA ALA A 106 -1.94 -1.39 9.80
C ALA A 106 -1.59 0.07 9.48
N CYS A 107 -2.47 1.03 9.76
CA CYS A 107 -2.22 2.45 9.46
C CYS A 107 -0.92 2.98 10.07
N HIS A 108 -0.53 2.49 11.24
CA HIS A 108 0.69 2.92 11.94
C HIS A 108 2.00 2.50 11.24
N PHE A 109 1.92 1.71 10.16
CA PHE A 109 3.07 1.35 9.34
C PHE A 109 3.36 2.36 8.23
N PHE A 110 2.53 3.41 8.06
CA PHE A 110 2.60 4.33 6.93
C PHE A 110 2.62 5.79 7.37
N ASN A 111 3.20 6.65 6.53
CA ASN A 111 3.16 8.10 6.74
C ASN A 111 1.75 8.66 6.54
N VAL A 112 1.03 8.16 5.52
CA VAL A 112 -0.34 8.54 5.19
C VAL A 112 -1.11 7.31 4.76
N CYS A 113 -2.39 7.25 5.13
CA CYS A 113 -3.33 6.24 4.61
C CYS A 113 -4.58 6.90 4.04
N SER A 114 -5.31 6.17 3.19
CA SER A 114 -6.66 6.56 2.79
C SER A 114 -7.68 5.54 3.24
N THR A 115 -8.88 6.02 3.52
CA THR A 115 -10.07 5.20 3.75
C THR A 115 -11.12 5.53 2.68
N PRO A 116 -11.86 4.55 2.14
CA PRO A 116 -12.98 4.84 1.24
C PRO A 116 -14.20 5.40 1.99
N GLU A 117 -14.22 5.26 3.32
CA GLU A 117 -15.37 5.56 4.17
C GLU A 117 -15.14 6.86 4.96
N PRO A 118 -15.73 7.99 4.58
CA PRO A 118 -15.54 9.29 5.26
C PRO A 118 -15.82 9.25 6.76
N GLU A 119 -16.79 8.44 7.19
CA GLU A 119 -17.16 8.30 8.59
C GLU A 119 -16.10 7.59 9.44
N TYR A 120 -15.14 6.89 8.83
CA TYR A 120 -14.04 6.26 9.56
C TYR A 120 -12.90 7.21 9.88
N VAL A 121 -12.79 8.37 9.22
CA VAL A 121 -11.71 9.34 9.46
C VAL A 121 -11.61 9.70 10.94
N HIS A 122 -12.73 10.02 11.60
CA HIS A 122 -12.72 10.36 13.02
C HIS A 122 -12.33 9.19 13.93
N ARG A 123 -12.55 7.94 13.50
CA ARG A 123 -12.12 6.75 14.24
C ARG A 123 -10.61 6.63 14.25
N TYR A 124 -9.96 6.79 13.08
CA TYR A 124 -8.50 6.81 12.98
C TYR A 124 -7.89 7.92 13.86
N ILE A 125 -8.45 9.13 13.79
CA ILE A 125 -7.99 10.26 14.58
C ILE A 125 -8.14 9.98 16.09
N SER A 126 -9.25 9.41 16.54
CA SER A 126 -9.49 9.08 17.94
C SER A 126 -8.55 7.99 18.48
N GLU A 127 -8.01 7.16 17.61
CA GLU A 127 -7.01 6.14 17.94
C GLU A 127 -5.55 6.62 17.75
N GLY A 128 -5.36 7.92 17.53
CA GLY A 128 -4.04 8.56 17.46
C GLY A 128 -3.40 8.57 16.07
N TYR A 129 -4.15 8.24 15.01
CA TYR A 129 -3.66 8.32 13.63
C TYR A 129 -4.37 9.45 12.88
N SER A 130 -3.69 10.59 12.71
CA SER A 130 -4.26 11.80 12.09
C SER A 130 -3.97 11.93 10.58
N ASN A 131 -3.03 11.15 10.05
CA ASN A 131 -2.61 11.21 8.64
C ASN A 131 -3.49 10.33 7.74
N ILE A 132 -4.80 10.47 7.88
CA ILE A 132 -5.82 9.74 7.12
C ILE A 132 -6.54 10.69 6.17
N ILE A 133 -6.71 10.28 4.93
CA ILE A 133 -7.48 11.03 3.92
C ILE A 133 -8.63 10.15 3.39
N VAL A 134 -9.63 10.78 2.81
CA VAL A 134 -10.69 10.06 2.09
C VAL A 134 -10.20 9.79 0.67
N GLY A 135 -10.21 8.53 0.27
CA GLY A 135 -9.85 8.11 -1.08
C GLY A 135 -10.79 7.01 -1.57
N ALA A 136 -11.68 7.34 -2.48
CA ALA A 136 -12.61 6.35 -3.04
C ALA A 136 -11.83 5.24 -3.77
N TRP A 137 -12.29 4.00 -3.62
CA TRP A 137 -11.74 2.84 -4.34
C TRP A 137 -12.44 2.65 -5.71
N HIS A 138 -13.61 3.25 -5.90
CA HIS A 138 -14.45 3.08 -7.09
C HIS A 138 -14.46 4.35 -7.95
#